data_d94e79c9b5d1a015cd9d668ae5b5b686
#
_entry.id   d94e79c9b5d1a015cd9d668ae5b5b686
#
_cell.length_a   1.000
_cell.length_b   1.000
_cell.length_c   1.000
_cell.angle_alpha   90.00
_cell.angle_beta   90.00
_cell.angle_gamma   90.00
#
_symmetry.space_group_name_H-M   'P 1'
#
loop_
_entity.id
_entity.type
_entity.pdbx_description
1 polymer ?
#
loop_
_entity_poly.entity_id
_entity_poly.type
_entity_poly.pdbx_seq_one_letter_code
_entity_poly.pdbx_strand_id
1 'polypeptide(L)'
;RYGSYDRRGRLSNRVSIEQRPAEVENRQRLGDWEVDTMIGKRHKQALVTLIERKSRLVLLRKVEQRTAEAVEGAITHLLKPWILDVHTITADNGKEFAHHERIAEELNADFYFAHPNAAWERGSNENAIGLVRQYFPKKQSFDHITLEDTELVMNLLNNRPRKCLDFKTPIEVFSEQSVALNT
;
A
#
# COMPACT_ATOMS: atom_id res chain seq x y z
N ARG A 1 30.67 12.34 20.17
CA ARG A 1 29.86 11.40 19.33
C ARG A 1 28.59 11.11 20.10
N TYR A 2 27.54 11.88 19.83
CA TYR A 2 26.21 11.59 20.38
C TYR A 2 25.50 10.70 19.39
N GLY A 3 25.30 9.43 19.73
CA GLY A 3 24.37 8.55 19.05
C GLY A 3 22.96 9.12 19.24
N SER A 4 22.30 9.52 18.17
CA SER A 4 20.90 9.91 18.22
C SER A 4 20.10 8.64 18.46
N TYR A 5 19.69 8.42 19.70
CA TYR A 5 18.69 7.41 20.03
C TYR A 5 17.38 7.80 19.35
N ASP A 6 16.97 7.02 18.37
CA ASP A 6 15.67 7.19 17.73
C ASP A 6 14.57 6.92 18.76
N ARG A 7 14.00 8.00 19.32
CA ARG A 7 12.92 7.96 20.32
C ARG A 7 11.55 7.65 19.70
N ARG A 8 11.49 7.33 18.41
CA ARG A 8 10.27 6.82 17.78
C ARG A 8 10.03 5.43 18.34
N GLY A 9 8.95 5.27 19.13
CA GLY A 9 8.60 3.99 19.75
C GLY A 9 8.62 2.88 18.70
N ARG A 10 9.33 1.80 18.97
CA ARG A 10 9.37 0.63 18.08
C ARG A 10 7.99 0.00 18.06
N LEU A 11 7.50 -0.34 16.86
CA LEU A 11 6.35 -1.22 16.72
C LEU A 11 6.70 -2.58 17.35
N SER A 12 5.83 -3.14 18.17
CA SER A 12 5.99 -4.49 18.73
C SER A 12 5.81 -5.55 17.63
N ASN A 13 6.39 -6.72 17.83
CA ASN A 13 6.16 -7.93 17.03
C ASN A 13 6.32 -7.77 15.49
N ARG A 14 7.17 -6.84 15.05
CA ARG A 14 7.42 -6.63 13.62
C ARG A 14 8.15 -7.83 13.02
N VAL A 15 7.64 -8.32 11.90
CA VAL A 15 8.34 -9.28 11.05
C VAL A 15 9.15 -8.51 10.01
N SER A 16 10.47 -8.76 9.96
CA SER A 16 11.36 -8.10 9.00
C SER A 16 11.08 -8.58 7.58
N ILE A 17 11.26 -7.67 6.60
CA ILE A 17 11.20 -8.01 5.17
C ILE A 17 12.16 -9.15 4.79
N GLU A 18 13.24 -9.38 5.56
CA GLU A 18 14.15 -10.49 5.36
C GLU A 18 13.49 -11.87 5.51
N GLN A 19 12.39 -11.94 6.25
CA GLN A 19 11.60 -13.17 6.44
C GLN A 19 10.51 -13.32 5.38
N ARG A 20 10.35 -12.33 4.49
CA ARG A 20 9.36 -12.37 3.42
C ARG A 20 9.77 -13.43 2.40
N PRO A 21 8.82 -14.27 1.92
CA PRO A 21 9.10 -15.29 0.91
C PRO A 21 9.78 -14.70 -0.33
N ALA A 22 10.80 -15.37 -0.86
CA ALA A 22 11.55 -14.91 -2.02
C ALA A 22 10.70 -14.75 -3.30
N GLU A 23 9.60 -15.50 -3.41
CA GLU A 23 8.65 -15.41 -4.53
C GLU A 23 8.00 -14.03 -4.64
N VAL A 24 7.84 -13.31 -3.53
CA VAL A 24 7.32 -11.94 -3.51
C VAL A 24 8.23 -10.98 -4.29
N GLU A 25 9.55 -11.17 -4.21
CA GLU A 25 10.50 -10.35 -4.99
C GLU A 25 10.36 -10.57 -6.49
N ASN A 26 10.07 -11.78 -6.90
CA ASN A 26 9.98 -12.17 -8.31
C ASN A 26 8.68 -11.64 -8.97
N ARG A 27 7.70 -11.16 -8.20
CA ARG A 27 6.41 -10.64 -8.68
C ARG A 27 5.68 -11.62 -9.60
N GLN A 28 5.79 -12.92 -9.28
CA GLN A 28 5.24 -13.97 -10.15
C GLN A 28 3.78 -14.29 -9.83
N ARG A 29 3.33 -14.06 -8.59
CA ARG A 29 1.95 -14.26 -8.16
C ARG A 29 1.25 -12.92 -7.91
N LEU A 30 -0.08 -12.92 -7.92
CA LEU A 30 -0.90 -11.84 -7.38
C LEU A 30 -0.96 -11.92 -5.85
N GLY A 31 -1.38 -10.83 -5.22
CA GLY A 31 -1.71 -10.81 -3.80
C GLY A 31 -0.59 -10.37 -2.89
N ASP A 32 0.52 -9.90 -3.45
CA ASP A 32 1.61 -9.31 -2.69
C ASP A 32 1.52 -7.77 -2.77
N TRP A 33 1.14 -7.15 -1.65
CA TRP A 33 0.83 -5.73 -1.57
C TRP A 33 1.91 -4.90 -0.88
N GLU A 34 2.12 -3.70 -1.35
CA GLU A 34 2.89 -2.67 -0.65
C GLU A 34 1.95 -1.57 -0.17
N VAL A 35 2.07 -1.14 1.08
CA VAL A 35 1.26 -0.08 1.67
C VAL A 35 2.11 1.10 2.11
N ASP A 36 1.57 2.32 1.94
CA ASP A 36 2.16 3.57 2.42
C ASP A 36 1.08 4.59 2.73
N THR A 37 1.46 5.68 3.37
CA THR A 37 0.58 6.81 3.63
C THR A 37 1.14 8.09 3.02
N MET A 38 0.36 8.72 2.15
CA MET A 38 0.67 10.04 1.61
C MET A 38 0.06 11.12 2.51
N ILE A 39 0.90 11.99 3.05
CA ILE A 39 0.49 13.02 4.00
C ILE A 39 0.13 14.31 3.25
N GLY A 40 -1.01 14.93 3.63
CA GLY A 40 -1.41 16.26 3.20
C GLY A 40 -0.69 17.38 3.96
N LYS A 41 -0.93 18.63 3.54
CA LYS A 41 -0.49 19.83 4.28
C LYS A 41 -1.10 19.79 5.69
N ARG A 42 -0.41 20.10 6.73
CA ARG A 42 -0.81 20.04 8.15
C ARG A 42 -0.71 18.66 8.81
N HIS A 43 -0.27 17.62 8.11
CA HIS A 43 -0.01 16.27 8.66
C HIS A 43 -1.18 15.60 9.41
N LYS A 44 -2.41 16.08 9.24
CA LYS A 44 -3.61 15.53 9.89
C LYS A 44 -4.19 14.38 9.07
N GLN A 45 -4.50 14.69 7.81
CA GLN A 45 -5.11 13.77 6.87
C GLN A 45 -4.04 13.03 6.07
N ALA A 46 -4.37 11.83 5.66
CA ALA A 46 -3.52 11.05 4.77
C ALA A 46 -4.36 10.30 3.73
N LEU A 47 -3.72 9.94 2.62
CA LEU A 47 -4.20 8.93 1.69
C LEU A 47 -3.43 7.64 1.97
N VAL A 48 -4.13 6.61 2.40
CA VAL A 48 -3.60 5.25 2.43
C VAL A 48 -3.53 4.77 0.99
N THR A 49 -2.35 4.32 0.58
CA THR A 49 -2.08 3.81 -0.77
C THR A 49 -1.67 2.36 -0.67
N LEU A 50 -2.31 1.51 -1.43
CA LEU A 50 -1.95 0.11 -1.60
C LEU A 50 -1.62 -0.12 -3.07
N ILE A 51 -0.54 -0.85 -3.34
CA ILE A 51 -0.20 -1.28 -4.68
C ILE A 51 0.07 -2.78 -4.71
N GLU A 52 -0.59 -3.48 -5.62
CA GLU A 52 -0.30 -4.87 -5.89
C GLU A 52 0.98 -4.97 -6.75
N ARG A 53 1.93 -5.80 -6.31
CA ARG A 53 3.30 -5.81 -6.86
C ARG A 53 3.41 -6.30 -8.29
N LYS A 54 2.59 -7.26 -8.71
CA LYS A 54 2.61 -7.85 -10.05
C LYS A 54 1.79 -7.03 -11.05
N SER A 55 0.52 -6.86 -10.78
CA SER A 55 -0.42 -6.15 -11.66
C SER A 55 -0.25 -4.64 -11.68
N ARG A 56 0.41 -4.07 -10.64
CA ARG A 56 0.50 -2.61 -10.42
C ARG A 56 -0.85 -1.97 -10.10
N LEU A 57 -1.84 -2.76 -9.69
CA LEU A 57 -3.14 -2.25 -9.27
C LEU A 57 -2.96 -1.32 -8.06
N VAL A 58 -3.58 -0.15 -8.14
CA VAL A 58 -3.50 0.88 -7.09
C VAL A 58 -4.85 1.00 -6.40
N LEU A 59 -4.85 0.93 -5.07
CA LEU A 59 -6.01 1.23 -4.25
C LEU A 59 -5.70 2.44 -3.36
N LEU A 60 -6.69 3.33 -3.19
CA LEU A 60 -6.55 4.59 -2.46
C LEU A 60 -7.73 4.79 -1.51
N ARG A 61 -7.44 5.26 -0.30
CA ARG A 61 -8.47 5.72 0.63
C ARG A 61 -7.98 6.87 1.48
N LYS A 62 -8.78 7.93 1.56
CA LYS A 62 -8.54 9.04 2.48
C LYS A 62 -8.87 8.63 3.91
N VAL A 63 -8.04 9.05 4.84
CA VAL A 63 -8.29 9.01 6.28
C VAL A 63 -8.19 10.43 6.84
N GLU A 64 -9.15 10.80 7.70
CA GLU A 64 -9.21 12.14 8.29
C GLU A 64 -8.12 12.36 9.34
N GLN A 65 -7.65 11.28 9.95
CA GLN A 65 -6.54 11.28 10.89
C GLN A 65 -5.63 10.09 10.60
N ARG A 66 -4.31 10.33 10.62
CA ARG A 66 -3.32 9.26 10.42
C ARG A 66 -3.06 8.51 11.75
N THR A 67 -4.10 7.89 12.27
CA THR A 67 -4.01 7.00 13.44
C THR A 67 -3.92 5.54 13.01
N ALA A 68 -3.46 4.67 13.90
CA ALA A 68 -3.35 3.24 13.61
C ALA A 68 -4.74 2.63 13.29
N GLU A 69 -5.78 3.04 14.02
CA GLU A 69 -7.17 2.59 13.81
C GLU A 69 -7.70 3.00 12.43
N ALA A 70 -7.47 4.27 12.04
CA ALA A 70 -7.97 4.77 10.76
C ALA A 70 -7.25 4.10 9.57
N VAL A 71 -5.94 3.85 9.71
CA VAL A 71 -5.14 3.19 8.68
C VAL A 71 -5.49 1.70 8.60
N GLU A 72 -5.66 1.00 9.72
CA GLU A 72 -6.17 -0.38 9.80
C GLU A 72 -7.51 -0.48 9.04
N GLY A 73 -8.50 0.36 9.42
CA GLY A 73 -9.81 0.34 8.78
C GLY A 73 -9.77 0.68 7.28
N ALA A 74 -8.84 1.52 6.84
CA ALA A 74 -8.66 1.82 5.42
C ALA A 74 -8.06 0.62 4.65
N ILE A 75 -7.03 -0.02 5.19
CA ILE A 75 -6.37 -1.19 4.56
C ILE A 75 -7.35 -2.34 4.46
N THR A 76 -8.01 -2.72 5.56
CA THR A 76 -8.95 -3.84 5.59
C THR A 76 -10.14 -3.58 4.66
N HIS A 77 -10.70 -2.37 4.65
CA HIS A 77 -11.78 -2.00 3.73
C HIS A 77 -11.37 -2.13 2.25
N LEU A 78 -10.18 -1.67 1.89
CA LEU A 78 -9.69 -1.71 0.49
C LEU A 78 -9.37 -3.13 0.03
N LEU A 79 -8.85 -3.99 0.93
CA LEU A 79 -8.42 -5.35 0.58
C LEU A 79 -9.53 -6.40 0.78
N LYS A 80 -10.53 -6.12 1.60
CA LYS A 80 -11.62 -7.08 1.89
C LYS A 80 -12.32 -7.65 0.65
N PRO A 81 -12.59 -6.86 -0.42
CA PRO A 81 -13.16 -7.41 -1.67
C PRO A 81 -12.25 -8.43 -2.36
N TRP A 82 -10.95 -8.40 -2.05
CA TRP A 82 -9.89 -9.21 -2.67
C TRP A 82 -9.27 -10.21 -1.70
N ILE A 83 -9.93 -10.52 -0.58
CA ILE A 83 -9.35 -11.26 0.55
C ILE A 83 -8.74 -12.60 0.15
N LEU A 84 -9.27 -13.27 -0.88
CA LEU A 84 -8.73 -14.52 -1.39
C LEU A 84 -7.43 -14.34 -2.18
N ASP A 85 -7.17 -13.12 -2.65
CA ASP A 85 -5.99 -12.72 -3.41
C ASP A 85 -5.05 -11.84 -2.56
N VAL A 86 -5.09 -11.93 -1.22
CA VAL A 86 -4.17 -11.21 -0.32
C VAL A 86 -3.26 -12.22 0.37
N HIS A 87 -1.98 -12.20 0.04
CA HIS A 87 -0.98 -13.09 0.63
C HIS A 87 -0.03 -12.36 1.55
N THR A 88 0.55 -11.25 1.08
CA THR A 88 1.48 -10.46 1.89
C THR A 88 1.19 -8.97 1.79
N ILE A 89 1.48 -8.27 2.88
CA ILE A 89 1.46 -6.80 2.95
C ILE A 89 2.82 -6.33 3.44
N THR A 90 3.45 -5.39 2.74
CA THR A 90 4.73 -4.81 3.13
C THR A 90 4.58 -3.32 3.38
N ALA A 91 4.95 -2.86 4.58
CA ALA A 91 4.92 -1.46 5.00
C ALA A 91 6.31 -0.92 5.35
N ASP A 92 6.40 0.39 5.55
CA ASP A 92 7.52 0.99 6.27
C ASP A 92 7.32 0.89 7.80
N ASN A 93 8.23 1.49 8.56
CA ASN A 93 8.18 1.45 10.02
C ASN A 93 7.34 2.60 10.63
N GLY A 94 6.35 3.12 9.91
CA GLY A 94 5.45 4.17 10.38
C GLY A 94 4.59 3.70 11.56
N LYS A 95 4.36 4.59 12.54
CA LYS A 95 3.51 4.29 13.71
C LYS A 95 2.05 4.03 13.34
N GLU A 96 1.62 4.52 12.22
CA GLU A 96 0.29 4.28 11.64
C GLU A 96 0.03 2.81 11.31
N PHE A 97 1.08 1.98 11.25
CA PHE A 97 0.96 0.53 11.05
C PHE A 97 1.07 -0.27 12.36
N ALA A 98 0.82 0.39 13.52
CA ALA A 98 0.90 -0.28 14.82
C ALA A 98 -0.10 -1.44 14.98
N HIS A 99 -1.19 -1.42 14.25
CA HIS A 99 -2.21 -2.49 14.26
C HIS A 99 -1.98 -3.56 13.17
N HIS A 100 -0.75 -3.72 12.69
CA HIS A 100 -0.41 -4.67 11.63
C HIS A 100 -0.80 -6.13 11.95
N GLU A 101 -0.72 -6.56 13.22
CA GLU A 101 -1.13 -7.91 13.64
C GLU A 101 -2.64 -8.13 13.41
N ARG A 102 -3.46 -7.12 13.72
CA ARG A 102 -4.92 -7.18 13.50
C ARG A 102 -5.27 -7.16 12.01
N ILE A 103 -4.55 -6.35 11.22
CA ILE A 103 -4.68 -6.34 9.76
C ILE A 103 -4.34 -7.72 9.18
N ALA A 104 -3.23 -8.33 9.64
CA ALA A 104 -2.78 -9.64 9.22
C ALA A 104 -3.82 -10.73 9.54
N GLU A 105 -4.38 -10.70 10.76
CA GLU A 105 -5.43 -11.63 11.19
C GLU A 105 -6.72 -11.47 10.39
N GLU A 106 -7.22 -10.23 10.24
CA GLU A 106 -8.49 -9.96 9.52
C GLU A 106 -8.42 -10.33 8.04
N LEU A 107 -7.26 -10.13 7.40
CA LEU A 107 -7.06 -10.42 5.99
C LEU A 107 -6.46 -11.81 5.74
N ASN A 108 -6.14 -12.56 6.79
CA ASN A 108 -5.43 -13.85 6.72
C ASN A 108 -4.17 -13.76 5.84
N ALA A 109 -3.35 -12.71 6.06
CA ALA A 109 -2.17 -12.37 5.26
C ALA A 109 -0.97 -12.10 6.15
N ASP A 110 0.23 -12.36 5.63
CA ASP A 110 1.47 -12.03 6.34
C ASP A 110 1.81 -10.54 6.21
N PHE A 111 2.26 -9.92 7.30
CA PHE A 111 2.63 -8.51 7.32
C PHE A 111 4.12 -8.32 7.58
N TYR A 112 4.81 -7.64 6.67
CA TYR A 112 6.26 -7.43 6.72
C TYR A 112 6.63 -5.94 6.78
N PHE A 113 7.79 -5.65 7.37
CA PHE A 113 8.32 -4.30 7.48
C PHE A 113 9.64 -4.16 6.76
N ALA A 114 9.73 -3.17 5.87
CA ALA A 114 10.96 -2.78 5.21
C ALA A 114 12.02 -2.28 6.22
N HIS A 115 13.28 -2.33 5.84
CA HIS A 115 14.33 -1.75 6.67
C HIS A 115 14.17 -0.22 6.79
N PRO A 116 14.56 0.36 7.91
CA PRO A 116 14.58 1.81 8.07
C PRO A 116 15.42 2.47 6.96
N ASN A 117 14.88 3.50 6.33
CA ASN A 117 15.51 4.25 5.24
C ASN A 117 15.76 3.46 3.93
N ALA A 118 15.18 2.28 3.77
CA ALA A 118 15.31 1.44 2.58
C ALA A 118 14.08 1.57 1.65
N ALA A 119 13.83 2.78 1.12
CA ALA A 119 12.68 3.04 0.24
C ALA A 119 12.66 2.15 -1.02
N TRP A 120 13.85 1.75 -1.51
CA TRP A 120 13.99 0.87 -2.68
C TRP A 120 13.40 -0.52 -2.50
N GLU A 121 13.25 -1.01 -1.26
CA GLU A 121 12.61 -2.29 -0.96
C GLU A 121 11.10 -2.30 -1.28
N ARG A 122 10.53 -1.10 -1.47
CA ARG A 122 9.13 -0.84 -1.84
C ARG A 122 9.04 -0.03 -3.14
N GLY A 123 9.84 -0.41 -4.13
CA GLY A 123 9.94 0.33 -5.40
C GLY A 123 8.64 0.42 -6.20
N SER A 124 7.70 -0.53 -6.03
CA SER A 124 6.38 -0.46 -6.65
C SER A 124 5.57 0.69 -6.08
N ASN A 125 5.64 0.86 -4.76
CA ASN A 125 4.93 1.90 -4.04
C ASN A 125 5.46 3.30 -4.36
N GLU A 126 6.79 3.48 -4.41
CA GLU A 126 7.41 4.75 -4.76
C GLU A 126 6.94 5.25 -6.14
N ASN A 127 6.93 4.35 -7.14
CA ASN A 127 6.42 4.67 -8.47
C ASN A 127 4.92 5.01 -8.47
N ALA A 128 4.11 4.22 -7.74
CA ALA A 128 2.67 4.47 -7.63
C ALA A 128 2.37 5.80 -6.95
N ILE A 129 3.07 6.11 -5.85
CA ILE A 129 2.95 7.41 -5.17
C ILE A 129 3.29 8.55 -6.13
N GLY A 130 4.32 8.40 -6.96
CA GLY A 130 4.67 9.37 -8.00
C GLY A 130 3.51 9.65 -8.96
N LEU A 131 2.78 8.62 -9.36
CA LEU A 131 1.62 8.73 -10.24
C LEU A 131 0.42 9.36 -9.51
N VAL A 132 0.13 8.94 -8.28
CA VAL A 132 -0.95 9.50 -7.45
C VAL A 132 -0.70 10.98 -7.18
N ARG A 133 0.57 11.40 -7.03
CA ARG A 133 0.97 12.80 -6.82
C ARG A 133 0.70 13.70 -8.04
N GLN A 134 0.45 13.17 -9.22
CA GLN A 134 -0.01 13.97 -10.36
C GLN A 134 -1.43 14.52 -10.14
N TYR A 135 -2.24 13.83 -9.33
CA TYR A 135 -3.61 14.22 -8.98
C TYR A 135 -3.71 14.89 -7.61
N PHE A 136 -2.91 14.43 -6.65
CA PHE A 136 -2.85 14.95 -5.29
C PHE A 136 -1.43 15.46 -4.96
N PRO A 137 -1.07 16.68 -5.42
CA PRO A 137 0.28 17.21 -5.29
C PRO A 137 0.74 17.36 -3.82
N LYS A 138 2.06 17.36 -3.62
CA LYS A 138 2.67 17.66 -2.32
C LYS A 138 2.29 19.06 -1.86
N LYS A 139 2.23 19.27 -0.53
CA LYS A 139 1.92 20.57 0.12
C LYS A 139 0.49 21.07 -0.06
N GLN A 140 -0.40 20.33 -0.70
CA GLN A 140 -1.82 20.63 -0.71
C GLN A 140 -2.54 20.06 0.51
N SER A 141 -3.62 20.73 0.94
CA SER A 141 -4.53 20.18 1.94
C SER A 141 -5.35 19.06 1.32
N PHE A 142 -5.65 18.03 2.09
CA PHE A 142 -6.56 16.97 1.67
C PHE A 142 -8.01 17.19 2.17
N ASP A 143 -8.31 18.37 2.75
CA ASP A 143 -9.62 18.68 3.29
C ASP A 143 -10.75 18.54 2.24
N HIS A 144 -10.46 18.90 1.00
CA HIS A 144 -11.41 18.89 -0.11
C HIS A 144 -11.44 17.56 -0.90
N ILE A 145 -10.53 16.63 -0.61
CA ILE A 145 -10.52 15.32 -1.31
C ILE A 145 -11.72 14.52 -0.81
N THR A 146 -12.56 14.09 -1.74
CA THR A 146 -13.72 13.23 -1.48
C THR A 146 -13.43 11.77 -1.75
N LEU A 147 -14.38 10.89 -1.47
CA LEU A 147 -14.31 9.48 -1.85
C LEU A 147 -14.32 9.35 -3.38
N GLU A 148 -15.19 10.10 -4.05
CA GLU A 148 -15.32 10.13 -5.51
C GLU A 148 -14.01 10.54 -6.18
N ASP A 149 -13.26 11.50 -5.61
CA ASP A 149 -11.95 11.89 -6.14
C ASP A 149 -10.94 10.73 -6.07
N THR A 150 -10.93 9.98 -4.96
CA THR A 150 -10.03 8.82 -4.83
C THR A 150 -10.43 7.69 -5.78
N GLU A 151 -11.73 7.43 -5.95
CA GLU A 151 -12.25 6.43 -6.89
C GLU A 151 -11.94 6.81 -8.34
N LEU A 152 -12.12 8.09 -8.71
CA LEU A 152 -11.75 8.58 -10.04
C LEU A 152 -10.27 8.37 -10.32
N VAL A 153 -9.40 8.72 -9.38
CA VAL A 153 -7.95 8.54 -9.56
C VAL A 153 -7.57 7.06 -9.64
N MET A 154 -8.17 6.19 -8.82
CA MET A 154 -7.99 4.73 -8.94
C MET A 154 -8.39 4.25 -10.34
N ASN A 155 -9.55 4.66 -10.84
CA ASN A 155 -10.02 4.27 -12.18
C ASN A 155 -9.06 4.74 -13.27
N LEU A 156 -8.60 5.99 -13.23
CA LEU A 156 -7.66 6.53 -14.20
C LEU A 156 -6.31 5.79 -14.19
N LEU A 157 -5.79 5.47 -13.01
CA LEU A 157 -4.51 4.78 -12.87
C LEU A 157 -4.59 3.30 -13.24
N ASN A 158 -5.68 2.63 -12.88
CA ASN A 158 -5.86 1.20 -13.07
C ASN A 158 -6.30 0.81 -14.48
N ASN A 159 -6.86 1.76 -15.24
CA ASN A 159 -7.20 1.60 -16.67
C ASN A 159 -6.16 2.21 -17.62
N ARG A 160 -5.02 2.68 -17.09
CA ARG A 160 -3.94 3.22 -17.92
C ARG A 160 -2.96 2.11 -18.30
N PRO A 161 -2.73 1.83 -19.61
CA PRO A 161 -1.74 0.85 -20.07
C PRO A 161 -0.34 1.14 -19.51
N ARG A 162 0.36 0.10 -19.09
CA ARG A 162 1.71 0.18 -18.52
C ARG A 162 2.72 -0.55 -19.40
N LYS A 163 3.82 0.10 -19.75
CA LYS A 163 4.90 -0.53 -20.51
C LYS A 163 5.46 -1.78 -19.80
N CYS A 164 5.55 -1.76 -18.46
CA CYS A 164 6.01 -2.90 -17.66
C CYS A 164 4.99 -4.06 -17.56
N LEU A 165 3.81 -3.92 -18.14
CA LEU A 165 2.75 -4.93 -18.24
C LEU A 165 2.45 -5.25 -19.71
N ASP A 166 3.43 -5.08 -20.61
CA ASP A 166 3.26 -5.28 -22.05
C ASP A 166 2.07 -4.51 -22.63
N PHE A 167 1.92 -3.25 -22.16
CA PHE A 167 0.83 -2.33 -22.49
C PHE A 167 -0.57 -2.74 -22.03
N LYS A 168 -0.70 -3.80 -21.24
CA LYS A 168 -1.94 -4.08 -20.52
C LYS A 168 -2.16 -3.07 -19.38
N THR A 169 -3.40 -2.92 -18.98
CA THR A 169 -3.77 -2.12 -17.82
C THR A 169 -3.61 -2.93 -16.51
N PRO A 170 -3.37 -2.27 -15.35
CA PRO A 170 -3.35 -2.94 -14.07
C PRO A 170 -4.59 -3.79 -13.78
N ILE A 171 -5.78 -3.30 -14.12
CA ILE A 171 -7.03 -4.02 -13.87
C ILE A 171 -7.17 -5.26 -14.77
N GLU A 172 -6.75 -5.21 -16.03
CA GLU A 172 -6.74 -6.37 -16.91
C GLU A 172 -5.84 -7.48 -16.36
N VAL A 173 -4.58 -7.14 -15.99
CA VAL A 173 -3.63 -8.12 -15.45
C VAL A 173 -4.14 -8.73 -14.14
N PHE A 174 -4.74 -7.92 -13.26
CA PHE A 174 -5.29 -8.40 -12.00
C PHE A 174 -6.48 -9.34 -12.23
N SER A 175 -7.44 -8.94 -13.07
CA SER A 175 -8.66 -9.71 -13.33
C SER A 175 -8.41 -11.02 -14.07
N GLU A 176 -7.53 -11.02 -15.10
CA GLU A 176 -7.19 -12.23 -15.86
C GLU A 176 -6.64 -13.35 -14.96
N GLN A 177 -5.90 -13.01 -13.93
CA GLN A 177 -5.24 -13.98 -13.06
C GLN A 177 -6.09 -14.36 -11.84
N SER A 178 -6.89 -13.44 -11.32
CA SER A 178 -7.83 -13.74 -10.24
C SER A 178 -8.89 -14.76 -10.70
N VAL A 179 -9.35 -14.66 -11.93
CA VAL A 179 -10.28 -15.67 -12.52
C VAL A 179 -9.61 -17.02 -12.74
N ALA A 180 -8.33 -17.05 -13.16
CA ALA A 180 -7.61 -18.29 -13.41
C ALA A 180 -7.30 -19.10 -12.14
N LEU A 181 -7.32 -18.48 -10.95
CA LEU A 181 -7.13 -19.15 -9.67
C LEU A 181 -8.42 -19.78 -9.12
N ASN A 182 -9.59 -19.38 -9.65
CA ASN A 182 -10.92 -19.83 -9.22
C ASN A 182 -11.55 -20.88 -10.16
N THR A 183 -10.81 -21.35 -11.18
CA THR A 183 -11.18 -22.43 -12.11
C THR A 183 -10.29 -23.64 -11.91
#